data_e1afb922c09bd7a0128e377649444776
#
_entry.id   e1afb922c09bd7a0128e377649444776
#
_cell.length_a   1.000
_cell.length_b   1.000
_cell.length_c   1.000
_cell.angle_alpha   90.00
_cell.angle_beta   90.00
_cell.angle_gamma   90.00
#
_symmetry.space_group_name_H-M   'P 1'
#
loop_
_entity.id
_entity.type
_entity.pdbx_description
1 polymer ?
#
loop_
_entity_poly.entity_id
_entity_poly.type
_entity_poly.pdbx_seq_one_letter_code
_entity_poly.pdbx_strand_id
1 'polypeptide(L)'
;MKKLVAYITTGYPDLNFTEDVILSLKEAGADMIELGMPFSDPVADGPVIEMANLKSLELGFKMNDLFEVSQKVAKEIDTLWMGYFNPFYQKGMDVMTQKAKELGVSGFIIPDLPYEEAITYKDSVESAGVSLIDFVAPTDNKERIEKILKNSKKFIYMVAYAGITGSGKSEDLTRVINNVREVTDTPLFVGFGVNTQTAKEKTQGVDGVIVGSEFVKVLLDDSLSYTDKIKTISQKAKEIKGKIN
;
A
#
# COMPACT_ATOMS: atom_id res chain seq x y z
N MET A 1 8.55 -16.63 -6.48
CA MET A 1 8.34 -15.39 -7.29
C MET A 1 8.00 -14.24 -6.35
N LYS A 2 8.69 -13.13 -6.53
CA LYS A 2 8.47 -11.92 -5.71
C LYS A 2 7.13 -11.26 -6.03
N LYS A 3 6.55 -10.60 -5.04
CA LYS A 3 5.23 -9.98 -5.13
C LYS A 3 5.31 -8.52 -5.58
N LEU A 4 4.35 -8.11 -6.40
CA LEU A 4 4.10 -6.72 -6.75
C LEU A 4 2.78 -6.29 -6.12
N VAL A 5 2.86 -5.31 -5.23
CA VAL A 5 1.70 -4.60 -4.67
C VAL A 5 1.59 -3.25 -5.36
N ALA A 6 0.43 -2.94 -5.90
CA ALA A 6 0.19 -1.67 -6.58
C ALA A 6 -0.76 -0.78 -5.76
N TYR A 7 -0.32 0.45 -5.45
CA TYR A 7 -1.16 1.45 -4.82
C TYR A 7 -1.92 2.26 -5.87
N ILE A 8 -3.22 2.44 -5.65
CA ILE A 8 -4.09 3.31 -6.47
C ILE A 8 -4.98 4.14 -5.54
N THR A 9 -5.03 5.45 -5.77
CA THR A 9 -5.95 6.37 -5.08
C THR A 9 -7.37 6.15 -5.56
N THR A 10 -8.31 5.90 -4.65
CA THR A 10 -9.73 5.69 -4.98
C THR A 10 -10.37 6.99 -5.46
N GLY A 11 -11.18 6.89 -6.51
CA GLY A 11 -12.07 7.97 -6.96
C GLY A 11 -11.43 9.06 -7.82
N TYR A 12 -10.17 8.88 -8.26
CA TYR A 12 -9.56 9.80 -9.20
C TYR A 12 -9.03 9.06 -10.46
N PRO A 13 -9.37 9.55 -11.67
CA PRO A 13 -10.28 10.67 -11.96
C PRO A 13 -11.76 10.37 -11.69
N ASP A 14 -12.15 9.10 -11.57
CA ASP A 14 -13.48 8.63 -11.18
C ASP A 14 -13.43 7.18 -10.68
N LEU A 15 -14.58 6.65 -10.22
CA LEU A 15 -14.67 5.29 -9.66
C LEU A 15 -14.51 4.21 -10.73
N ASN A 16 -15.04 4.43 -11.94
CA ASN A 16 -14.91 3.44 -13.02
C ASN A 16 -13.44 3.33 -13.46
N PHE A 17 -12.72 4.45 -13.51
CA PHE A 17 -11.29 4.43 -13.78
C PHE A 17 -10.53 3.64 -12.71
N THR A 18 -10.87 3.85 -11.44
CA THR A 18 -10.24 3.12 -10.33
C THR A 18 -10.42 1.61 -10.50
N GLU A 19 -11.62 1.17 -10.86
CA GLU A 19 -11.92 -0.24 -11.14
C GLU A 19 -11.12 -0.77 -12.35
N ASP A 20 -11.21 -0.09 -13.48
CA ASP A 20 -10.59 -0.51 -14.74
C ASP A 20 -9.05 -0.60 -14.62
N VAL A 21 -8.42 0.37 -13.96
CA VAL A 21 -6.96 0.35 -13.76
C VAL A 21 -6.53 -0.78 -12.83
N ILE A 22 -7.31 -1.11 -11.79
CA ILE A 22 -7.03 -2.24 -10.89
C ILE A 22 -7.10 -3.57 -11.65
N LEU A 23 -8.14 -3.78 -12.45
CA LEU A 23 -8.27 -4.99 -13.26
C LEU A 23 -7.12 -5.11 -14.28
N SER A 24 -6.73 -4.00 -14.90
CA SER A 24 -5.57 -3.95 -15.79
C SER A 24 -4.24 -4.23 -15.09
N LEU A 25 -4.07 -3.78 -13.84
CA LEU A 25 -2.90 -4.09 -13.01
C LEU A 25 -2.84 -5.59 -12.67
N LYS A 26 -3.97 -6.22 -12.35
CA LYS A 26 -4.06 -7.68 -12.16
C LYS A 26 -3.57 -8.42 -13.40
N GLU A 27 -4.05 -8.06 -14.58
CA GLU A 27 -3.64 -8.67 -15.85
C GLU A 27 -2.15 -8.40 -16.16
N ALA A 28 -1.61 -7.28 -15.67
CA ALA A 28 -0.21 -6.93 -15.77
C ALA A 28 0.71 -7.69 -14.81
N GLY A 29 0.14 -8.50 -13.90
CA GLY A 29 0.88 -9.33 -12.95
C GLY A 29 1.05 -8.73 -11.57
N ALA A 30 0.28 -7.70 -11.19
CA ALA A 30 0.16 -7.29 -9.80
C ALA A 30 -0.45 -8.44 -8.98
N ASP A 31 0.10 -8.67 -7.79
CA ASP A 31 -0.36 -9.73 -6.88
C ASP A 31 -1.38 -9.20 -5.87
N MET A 32 -1.26 -7.94 -5.50
CA MET A 32 -2.12 -7.26 -4.50
C MET A 32 -2.34 -5.81 -4.89
N ILE A 33 -3.43 -5.25 -4.39
CA ILE A 33 -3.74 -3.82 -4.50
C ILE A 33 -3.79 -3.19 -3.12
N GLU A 34 -3.12 -2.07 -2.98
CA GLU A 34 -3.38 -1.08 -1.93
C GLU A 34 -4.39 -0.07 -2.47
N LEU A 35 -5.64 -0.22 -2.07
CA LEU A 35 -6.69 0.72 -2.43
C LEU A 35 -6.64 1.91 -1.47
N GLY A 36 -6.12 3.03 -1.95
CA GLY A 36 -5.89 4.24 -1.18
C GLY A 36 -7.19 4.96 -0.84
N MET A 37 -7.38 5.24 0.44
CA MET A 37 -8.48 6.04 0.96
C MET A 37 -8.04 7.52 1.01
N PRO A 38 -8.58 8.40 0.16
CA PRO A 38 -8.22 9.81 0.16
C PRO A 38 -8.40 10.47 1.51
N PHE A 39 -7.39 11.23 1.92
CA PHE A 39 -7.37 11.95 3.19
C PHE A 39 -6.73 13.34 3.01
N SER A 40 -7.17 14.33 3.80
CA SER A 40 -6.72 15.73 3.70
C SER A 40 -5.31 15.96 4.24
N ASP A 41 -4.87 15.12 5.18
CA ASP A 41 -3.62 15.32 5.93
C ASP A 41 -2.71 14.07 5.85
N PRO A 42 -2.26 13.66 4.65
CA PRO A 42 -1.60 12.38 4.42
C PRO A 42 -0.10 12.43 4.75
N VAL A 43 0.23 12.51 6.05
CA VAL A 43 1.58 12.78 6.59
C VAL A 43 2.68 11.80 6.17
N ALA A 44 2.33 10.61 5.72
CA ALA A 44 3.28 9.60 5.24
C ALA A 44 3.43 9.59 3.71
N ASP A 45 2.57 10.33 2.99
CA ASP A 45 2.57 10.34 1.53
C ASP A 45 3.55 11.40 0.97
N GLY A 46 4.08 11.12 -0.21
CA GLY A 46 4.82 12.11 -0.98
C GLY A 46 3.87 12.96 -1.84
N PRO A 47 4.37 14.09 -2.40
CA PRO A 47 3.56 15.11 -3.07
C PRO A 47 2.70 14.57 -4.24
N VAL A 48 3.08 13.47 -4.85
CA VAL A 48 2.32 12.83 -5.94
C VAL A 48 1.05 12.18 -5.42
N ILE A 49 1.15 11.38 -4.37
CA ILE A 49 -0.01 10.71 -3.77
C ILE A 49 -0.89 11.73 -3.04
N GLU A 50 -0.29 12.69 -2.35
CA GLU A 50 -0.98 13.82 -1.73
C GLU A 50 -1.84 14.59 -2.73
N MET A 51 -1.30 14.91 -3.91
CA MET A 51 -2.06 15.58 -4.97
C MET A 51 -3.23 14.73 -5.49
N ALA A 52 -3.07 13.42 -5.63
CA ALA A 52 -4.15 12.54 -6.06
C ALA A 52 -5.25 12.43 -4.98
N ASN A 53 -4.86 12.39 -3.71
CA ASN A 53 -5.80 12.45 -2.58
C ASN A 53 -6.62 13.75 -2.62
N LEU A 54 -5.94 14.89 -2.76
CA LEU A 54 -6.61 16.20 -2.86
C LEU A 54 -7.61 16.24 -4.02
N LYS A 55 -7.19 15.84 -5.22
CA LYS A 55 -8.07 15.80 -6.41
C LYS A 55 -9.29 14.89 -6.21
N SER A 56 -9.11 13.72 -5.60
CA SER A 56 -10.22 12.82 -5.30
C SER A 56 -11.21 13.43 -4.30
N LEU A 57 -10.70 14.09 -3.24
CA LEU A 57 -11.54 14.80 -2.27
C LEU A 57 -12.31 15.97 -2.91
N GLU A 58 -11.67 16.75 -3.80
CA GLU A 58 -12.31 17.83 -4.56
C GLU A 58 -13.42 17.32 -5.48
N LEU A 59 -13.30 16.10 -6.00
CA LEU A 59 -14.36 15.42 -6.76
C LEU A 59 -15.47 14.84 -5.89
N GLY A 60 -15.34 14.96 -4.57
CA GLY A 60 -16.38 14.60 -3.61
C GLY A 60 -16.30 13.17 -3.10
N PHE A 61 -15.12 12.54 -3.10
CA PHE A 61 -14.91 11.21 -2.54
C PHE A 61 -15.59 11.04 -1.18
N LYS A 62 -16.22 9.89 -0.99
CA LYS A 62 -16.85 9.46 0.26
C LYS A 62 -16.40 8.04 0.60
N MET A 63 -16.47 7.67 1.88
CA MET A 63 -16.15 6.31 2.33
C MET A 63 -16.92 5.21 1.59
N ASN A 64 -18.16 5.48 1.16
CA ASN A 64 -18.95 4.53 0.39
C ASN A 64 -18.36 4.24 -0.99
N ASP A 65 -17.62 5.18 -1.58
CA ASP A 65 -16.94 5.00 -2.86
C ASP A 65 -15.83 3.94 -2.76
N LEU A 66 -15.09 3.96 -1.64
CA LEU A 66 -14.12 2.90 -1.31
C LEU A 66 -14.79 1.54 -1.24
N PHE A 67 -15.97 1.45 -0.60
CA PHE A 67 -16.72 0.21 -0.47
C PHE A 67 -17.25 -0.28 -1.82
N GLU A 68 -17.75 0.62 -2.66
CA GLU A 68 -18.25 0.30 -4.00
C GLU A 68 -17.15 -0.29 -4.89
N VAL A 69 -15.99 0.35 -4.96
CA VAL A 69 -14.84 -0.16 -5.72
C VAL A 69 -14.39 -1.51 -5.14
N SER A 70 -14.27 -1.62 -3.80
CA SER A 70 -13.86 -2.88 -3.16
C SER A 70 -14.80 -4.04 -3.47
N GLN A 71 -16.12 -3.80 -3.53
CA GLN A 71 -17.12 -4.83 -3.86
C GLN A 71 -16.87 -5.47 -5.23
N LYS A 72 -16.33 -4.69 -6.16
CA LYS A 72 -16.04 -5.13 -7.53
C LYS A 72 -14.66 -5.80 -7.63
N VAL A 73 -13.63 -5.20 -7.03
CA VAL A 73 -12.23 -5.61 -7.28
C VAL A 73 -11.69 -6.64 -6.28
N ALA A 74 -12.17 -6.68 -5.03
CA ALA A 74 -11.59 -7.58 -4.01
C ALA A 74 -11.86 -9.08 -4.27
N LYS A 75 -12.79 -9.41 -5.15
CA LYS A 75 -13.02 -10.78 -5.65
C LYS A 75 -12.04 -11.20 -6.75
N GLU A 76 -11.44 -10.21 -7.40
CA GLU A 76 -10.59 -10.39 -8.57
C GLU A 76 -9.11 -10.40 -8.20
N ILE A 77 -8.73 -9.60 -7.20
CA ILE A 77 -7.35 -9.46 -6.74
C ILE A 77 -7.32 -9.21 -5.24
N ASP A 78 -6.31 -9.76 -4.56
CA ASP A 78 -6.09 -9.51 -3.13
C ASP A 78 -5.96 -8.01 -2.87
N THR A 79 -6.92 -7.45 -2.13
CA THR A 79 -7.08 -6.01 -1.93
C THR A 79 -6.94 -5.67 -0.45
N LEU A 80 -6.12 -4.65 -0.15
CA LEU A 80 -5.98 -4.05 1.16
C LEU A 80 -6.45 -2.59 1.10
N TRP A 81 -7.02 -2.08 2.18
CA TRP A 81 -7.27 -0.65 2.33
C TRP A 81 -6.06 0.04 2.93
N MET A 82 -5.55 1.03 2.20
CA MET A 82 -4.50 1.93 2.70
C MET A 82 -5.12 3.27 3.03
N GLY A 83 -4.93 3.72 4.26
CA GLY A 83 -5.46 5.01 4.72
C GLY A 83 -4.92 5.38 6.09
N TYR A 84 -5.25 6.60 6.51
CA TYR A 84 -4.82 7.15 7.77
C TYR A 84 -5.77 6.78 8.90
N PHE A 85 -5.28 6.77 10.14
CA PHE A 85 -6.04 6.26 11.27
C PHE A 85 -7.33 7.07 11.54
N ASN A 86 -7.31 8.39 11.36
CA ASN A 86 -8.48 9.22 11.66
C ASN A 86 -9.76 8.80 10.91
N PRO A 87 -9.79 8.56 9.58
CA PRO A 87 -10.96 8.00 8.89
C PRO A 87 -11.46 6.66 9.46
N PHE A 88 -10.53 5.75 9.79
CA PHE A 88 -10.88 4.47 10.42
C PHE A 88 -11.49 4.68 11.81
N TYR A 89 -10.90 5.56 12.62
CA TYR A 89 -11.38 5.88 13.96
C TYR A 89 -12.76 6.52 13.93
N GLN A 90 -12.98 7.51 13.05
CA GLN A 90 -14.27 8.21 12.92
C GLN A 90 -15.40 7.27 12.47
N LYS A 91 -15.11 6.32 11.59
CA LYS A 91 -16.09 5.32 11.15
C LYS A 91 -16.30 4.22 12.19
N GLY A 92 -15.32 3.98 13.04
CA GLY A 92 -15.21 2.89 13.99
C GLY A 92 -14.42 1.70 13.40
N MET A 93 -13.35 1.32 14.07
CA MET A 93 -12.47 0.22 13.61
C MET A 93 -13.25 -1.09 13.44
N ASP A 94 -14.16 -1.41 14.34
CA ASP A 94 -14.99 -2.63 14.25
C ASP A 94 -15.92 -2.59 13.03
N VAL A 95 -16.51 -1.43 12.74
CA VAL A 95 -17.37 -1.23 11.55
C VAL A 95 -16.54 -1.41 10.27
N MET A 96 -15.35 -0.81 10.21
CA MET A 96 -14.44 -0.97 9.07
C MET A 96 -13.99 -2.42 8.90
N THR A 97 -13.67 -3.10 10.00
CA THR A 97 -13.27 -4.52 9.99
C THR A 97 -14.39 -5.42 9.47
N GLN A 98 -15.60 -5.24 9.97
CA GLN A 98 -16.76 -6.01 9.50
C GLN A 98 -17.02 -5.75 8.01
N LYS A 99 -16.91 -4.48 7.57
CA LYS A 99 -17.12 -4.11 6.17
C LYS A 99 -16.03 -4.69 5.27
N ALA A 100 -14.77 -4.66 5.69
CA ALA A 100 -13.66 -5.28 4.97
C ALA A 100 -13.90 -6.79 4.76
N LYS A 101 -14.28 -7.50 5.83
CA LYS A 101 -14.64 -8.92 5.77
C LYS A 101 -15.78 -9.20 4.79
N GLU A 102 -16.86 -8.43 4.84
CA GLU A 102 -18.01 -8.58 3.93
C GLU A 102 -17.62 -8.40 2.45
N LEU A 103 -16.71 -7.47 2.17
CA LEU A 103 -16.28 -7.16 0.82
C LEU A 103 -15.13 -8.03 0.32
N GLY A 104 -14.50 -8.84 1.20
CA GLY A 104 -13.34 -9.67 0.85
C GLY A 104 -12.02 -8.90 0.85
N VAL A 105 -11.97 -7.74 1.51
CA VAL A 105 -10.74 -6.98 1.73
C VAL A 105 -9.91 -7.68 2.81
N SER A 106 -8.65 -7.93 2.54
CA SER A 106 -7.81 -8.85 3.30
C SER A 106 -6.95 -8.17 4.37
N GLY A 107 -6.88 -6.83 4.39
CA GLY A 107 -6.07 -6.13 5.40
C GLY A 107 -6.17 -4.61 5.34
N PHE A 108 -5.58 -4.00 6.37
CA PHE A 108 -5.44 -2.56 6.54
C PHE A 108 -3.97 -2.18 6.62
N ILE A 109 -3.62 -1.12 5.92
CA ILE A 109 -2.30 -0.47 5.92
C ILE A 109 -2.53 0.95 6.46
N ILE A 110 -2.11 1.19 7.71
CA ILE A 110 -2.38 2.45 8.44
C ILE A 110 -1.04 3.02 8.92
N PRO A 111 -0.37 3.85 8.11
CA PRO A 111 1.01 4.27 8.36
C PRO A 111 1.20 5.21 9.56
N ASP A 112 0.15 5.88 10.01
CA ASP A 112 0.13 6.77 11.17
C ASP A 112 -0.39 6.10 12.45
N LEU A 113 -0.57 4.77 12.45
CA LEU A 113 -0.97 3.99 13.62
C LEU A 113 0.26 3.26 14.17
N PRO A 114 0.94 3.78 15.20
CA PRO A 114 2.11 3.15 15.77
C PRO A 114 1.76 1.85 16.48
N TYR A 115 2.73 0.93 16.56
CA TYR A 115 2.55 -0.41 17.13
C TYR A 115 1.85 -0.38 18.50
N GLU A 116 2.23 0.55 19.36
CA GLU A 116 1.71 0.66 20.75
C GLU A 116 0.20 0.94 20.79
N GLU A 117 -0.34 1.58 19.76
CA GLU A 117 -1.78 1.81 19.60
C GLU A 117 -2.44 0.72 18.76
N ALA A 118 -1.75 0.25 17.72
CA ALA A 118 -2.23 -0.80 16.82
C ALA A 118 -2.59 -2.10 17.56
N ILE A 119 -1.83 -2.48 18.60
CA ILE A 119 -2.08 -3.69 19.39
C ILE A 119 -3.46 -3.73 20.05
N THR A 120 -4.06 -2.55 20.31
CA THR A 120 -5.41 -2.48 20.91
C THR A 120 -6.50 -2.92 19.93
N TYR A 121 -6.25 -2.87 18.63
CA TYR A 121 -7.16 -3.25 17.56
C TYR A 121 -6.79 -4.59 16.91
N LYS A 122 -5.53 -5.00 17.01
CA LYS A 122 -4.96 -6.10 16.23
C LYS A 122 -5.73 -7.41 16.42
N ASP A 123 -6.02 -7.79 17.66
CA ASP A 123 -6.71 -9.04 17.96
C ASP A 123 -8.13 -9.06 17.40
N SER A 124 -8.88 -7.96 17.50
CA SER A 124 -10.24 -7.88 16.96
C SER A 124 -10.26 -7.92 15.43
N VAL A 125 -9.37 -7.15 14.79
CA VAL A 125 -9.23 -7.10 13.33
C VAL A 125 -8.83 -8.46 12.78
N GLU A 126 -7.80 -9.09 13.36
CA GLU A 126 -7.28 -10.37 12.89
C GLU A 126 -8.20 -11.56 13.16
N SER A 127 -8.98 -11.52 14.25
CA SER A 127 -10.01 -12.52 14.52
C SER A 127 -11.14 -12.50 13.49
N ALA A 128 -11.37 -11.37 12.85
CA ALA A 128 -12.33 -11.27 11.75
C ALA A 128 -11.79 -11.79 10.40
N GLY A 129 -10.50 -12.14 10.32
CA GLY A 129 -9.84 -12.59 9.10
C GLY A 129 -9.25 -11.44 8.26
N VAL A 130 -9.17 -10.24 8.82
CA VAL A 130 -8.55 -9.05 8.20
C VAL A 130 -7.18 -8.83 8.85
N SER A 131 -6.13 -8.59 8.09
CA SER A 131 -4.79 -8.37 8.64
C SER A 131 -4.55 -6.89 8.92
N LEU A 132 -4.00 -6.56 10.07
CA LEU A 132 -3.43 -5.24 10.32
C LEU A 132 -1.93 -5.30 10.04
N ILE A 133 -1.48 -4.57 9.02
CA ILE A 133 -0.10 -4.67 8.51
C ILE A 133 0.88 -3.96 9.45
N ASP A 134 1.92 -4.68 9.85
CA ASP A 134 2.99 -4.13 10.68
C ASP A 134 4.04 -3.40 9.83
N PHE A 135 4.58 -2.30 10.39
CA PHE A 135 5.60 -1.49 9.75
C PHE A 135 6.94 -1.64 10.45
N VAL A 136 8.02 -1.65 9.67
CA VAL A 136 9.39 -1.49 10.15
C VAL A 136 10.11 -0.41 9.37
N ALA A 137 11.00 0.31 10.06
CA ALA A 137 11.77 1.42 9.49
C ALA A 137 13.28 1.21 9.67
N PRO A 138 14.14 1.85 8.86
CA PRO A 138 15.59 1.81 9.03
C PRO A 138 16.09 2.30 10.39
N THR A 139 15.29 3.13 11.06
CA THR A 139 15.58 3.65 12.40
C THR A 139 15.30 2.68 13.54
N ASP A 140 14.56 1.60 13.27
CA ASP A 140 14.20 0.62 14.29
C ASP A 140 15.42 -0.21 14.70
N ASN A 141 15.61 -0.37 16.01
CA ASN A 141 16.58 -1.30 16.54
C ASN A 141 15.99 -2.73 16.60
N LYS A 142 16.85 -3.71 16.87
CA LYS A 142 16.45 -5.13 16.88
C LYS A 142 15.34 -5.41 17.90
N GLU A 143 15.44 -4.88 19.09
CA GLU A 143 14.44 -5.09 20.17
C GLU A 143 13.07 -4.56 19.77
N ARG A 144 13.02 -3.41 19.07
CA ARG A 144 11.76 -2.87 18.55
C ARG A 144 11.20 -3.74 17.43
N ILE A 145 12.04 -4.21 16.52
CA ILE A 145 11.64 -5.13 15.45
C ILE A 145 11.06 -6.42 16.04
N GLU A 146 11.72 -7.04 17.03
CA GLU A 146 11.23 -8.22 17.72
C GLU A 146 9.85 -7.99 18.36
N LYS A 147 9.68 -6.85 19.03
CA LYS A 147 8.41 -6.48 19.65
C LYS A 147 7.28 -6.34 18.65
N ILE A 148 7.52 -5.62 17.55
CA ILE A 148 6.52 -5.35 16.51
C ILE A 148 6.13 -6.65 15.79
N LEU A 149 7.11 -7.48 15.42
CA LEU A 149 6.91 -8.59 14.50
C LEU A 149 6.54 -9.92 15.17
N LYS A 150 6.50 -9.98 16.49
CA LYS A 150 6.22 -11.22 17.25
C LYS A 150 4.98 -11.99 16.73
N ASN A 151 3.96 -11.27 16.28
CA ASN A 151 2.69 -11.84 15.81
C ASN A 151 2.32 -11.28 14.41
N SER A 152 3.31 -10.89 13.61
CA SER A 152 3.05 -10.39 12.26
C SER A 152 2.45 -11.45 11.35
N LYS A 153 1.46 -11.04 10.58
CA LYS A 153 0.78 -11.89 9.60
C LYS A 153 0.80 -11.22 8.23
N LYS A 154 0.42 -11.97 7.20
CA LYS A 154 0.29 -11.57 5.81
C LYS A 154 1.60 -11.06 5.21
N PHE A 155 2.03 -9.85 5.50
CA PHE A 155 3.35 -9.32 5.17
C PHE A 155 3.73 -8.17 6.12
N ILE A 156 5.01 -7.83 6.11
CA ILE A 156 5.59 -6.68 6.83
C ILE A 156 5.88 -5.59 5.83
N TYR A 157 5.47 -4.37 6.12
CA TYR A 157 5.75 -3.19 5.31
C TYR A 157 7.07 -2.55 5.78
N MET A 158 8.13 -2.66 4.98
CA MET A 158 9.39 -1.95 5.25
C MET A 158 9.36 -0.61 4.55
N VAL A 159 9.42 0.47 5.34
CA VAL A 159 9.60 1.83 4.84
C VAL A 159 11.05 1.98 4.41
N ALA A 160 11.31 2.29 3.15
CA ALA A 160 12.67 2.37 2.61
C ALA A 160 13.40 3.69 2.93
N TYR A 161 12.74 4.61 3.60
CA TYR A 161 13.28 5.93 3.93
C TYR A 161 12.69 6.47 5.23
N ALA A 162 13.57 6.88 6.14
CA ALA A 162 13.19 7.58 7.37
C ALA A 162 13.70 9.02 7.29
N GLY A 163 12.93 9.94 6.67
CA GLY A 163 13.29 11.36 6.65
C GLY A 163 12.79 12.13 5.42
N ILE A 164 12.91 13.45 5.47
CA ILE A 164 12.45 14.39 4.45
C ILE A 164 13.23 14.17 3.13
N THR A 165 12.50 14.09 2.04
CA THR A 165 12.99 13.99 0.68
C THR A 165 14.13 14.98 0.40
N GLY A 166 15.32 14.49 0.02
CA GLY A 166 16.41 15.33 -0.46
C GLY A 166 17.82 15.01 0.07
N SER A 167 17.98 14.13 1.04
CA SER A 167 19.30 13.84 1.65
C SER A 167 20.21 12.87 0.85
N GLY A 168 19.79 12.39 -0.32
CA GLY A 168 20.65 11.70 -1.29
C GLY A 168 21.41 10.44 -0.84
N LYS A 169 21.19 9.96 0.38
CA LYS A 169 21.82 8.74 0.88
C LYS A 169 20.80 7.60 0.78
N SER A 170 21.07 6.62 -0.07
CA SER A 170 20.47 5.30 0.01
C SER A 170 20.82 4.72 1.38
N GLU A 171 19.86 4.64 2.30
CA GLU A 171 20.10 3.92 3.56
C GLU A 171 20.31 2.45 3.24
N ASP A 172 21.34 1.86 3.88
CA ASP A 172 21.57 0.43 3.80
C ASP A 172 20.47 -0.32 4.56
N LEU A 173 19.50 -0.84 3.80
CA LEU A 173 18.40 -1.62 4.36
C LEU A 173 18.83 -3.02 4.80
N THR A 174 20.06 -3.45 4.50
CA THR A 174 20.56 -4.80 4.79
C THR A 174 20.45 -5.13 6.28
N ARG A 175 20.79 -4.18 7.14
CA ARG A 175 20.70 -4.37 8.60
C ARG A 175 19.27 -4.66 9.04
N VAL A 176 18.31 -3.88 8.56
CA VAL A 176 16.89 -4.05 8.94
C VAL A 176 16.34 -5.36 8.37
N ILE A 177 16.65 -5.68 7.12
CA ILE A 177 16.28 -6.94 6.49
C ILE A 177 16.79 -8.12 7.31
N ASN A 178 18.07 -8.12 7.71
CA ASN A 178 18.66 -9.18 8.51
C ASN A 178 17.97 -9.29 9.88
N ASN A 179 17.74 -8.17 10.57
CA ASN A 179 17.02 -8.17 11.84
C ASN A 179 15.61 -8.75 11.73
N VAL A 180 14.89 -8.41 10.65
CA VAL A 180 13.55 -8.98 10.40
C VAL A 180 13.61 -10.48 10.18
N ARG A 181 14.58 -10.95 9.36
CA ARG A 181 14.76 -12.38 9.06
C ARG A 181 15.17 -13.24 10.28
N GLU A 182 15.83 -12.65 11.27
CA GLU A 182 16.13 -13.34 12.53
C GLU A 182 14.89 -13.53 13.41
N VAL A 183 13.84 -12.74 13.19
CA VAL A 183 12.63 -12.71 14.03
C VAL A 183 11.48 -13.51 13.43
N THR A 184 11.30 -13.47 12.10
CA THR A 184 10.13 -14.04 11.46
C THR A 184 10.37 -14.40 9.99
N ASP A 185 9.62 -15.42 9.54
CA ASP A 185 9.52 -15.81 8.11
C ASP A 185 8.36 -15.08 7.39
N THR A 186 7.64 -14.19 8.07
CA THR A 186 6.58 -13.40 7.45
C THR A 186 7.14 -12.60 6.26
N PRO A 187 6.49 -12.62 5.08
CA PRO A 187 6.98 -11.92 3.91
C PRO A 187 7.28 -10.45 4.18
N LEU A 188 8.43 -9.96 3.71
CA LEU A 188 8.87 -8.58 3.86
C LEU A 188 8.75 -7.86 2.53
N PHE A 189 7.96 -6.79 2.48
CA PHE A 189 7.78 -5.97 1.28
C PHE A 189 8.34 -4.58 1.51
N VAL A 190 9.04 -4.05 0.49
CA VAL A 190 9.59 -2.69 0.55
C VAL A 190 8.70 -1.73 -0.21
N GLY A 191 8.29 -0.66 0.47
CA GLY A 191 7.63 0.52 -0.12
C GLY A 191 8.58 1.71 -0.20
N PHE A 192 8.18 2.72 -0.95
CA PHE A 192 8.89 3.96 -1.24
C PHE A 192 10.08 3.85 -2.22
N GLY A 193 10.06 4.73 -3.22
CA GLY A 193 11.12 4.86 -4.20
C GLY A 193 11.23 3.70 -5.20
N VAL A 194 10.24 2.80 -5.23
CA VAL A 194 10.18 1.72 -6.20
C VAL A 194 9.51 2.21 -7.49
N ASN A 195 10.22 2.07 -8.60
CA ASN A 195 9.78 2.42 -9.93
C ASN A 195 10.41 1.47 -10.97
N THR A 196 10.16 1.68 -12.25
CA THR A 196 10.73 0.86 -13.32
C THR A 196 12.25 0.80 -13.33
N GLN A 197 12.95 1.81 -12.81
CA GLN A 197 14.43 1.87 -12.78
C GLN A 197 14.99 1.17 -11.54
N THR A 198 14.37 1.37 -10.37
CA THR A 198 14.90 0.92 -9.07
C THR A 198 14.39 -0.45 -8.64
N ALA A 199 13.36 -1.00 -9.29
CA ALA A 199 12.68 -2.24 -8.88
C ALA A 199 13.64 -3.42 -8.64
N LYS A 200 14.60 -3.64 -9.54
CA LYS A 200 15.56 -4.74 -9.42
C LYS A 200 16.46 -4.60 -8.20
N GLU A 201 16.94 -3.39 -7.90
CA GLU A 201 17.77 -3.11 -6.75
C GLU A 201 16.98 -3.22 -5.46
N LYS A 202 15.82 -2.58 -5.40
CA LYS A 202 14.96 -2.54 -4.21
C LYS A 202 14.40 -3.89 -3.79
N THR A 203 14.38 -4.89 -4.68
CA THR A 203 13.93 -6.25 -4.34
C THR A 203 15.00 -7.13 -3.70
N GLN A 204 16.22 -6.65 -3.49
CA GLN A 204 17.25 -7.47 -2.88
C GLN A 204 16.93 -7.76 -1.41
N GLY A 205 16.93 -9.05 -1.04
CA GLY A 205 16.65 -9.50 0.33
C GLY A 205 15.19 -9.45 0.79
N VAL A 206 14.25 -8.95 -0.04
CA VAL A 206 12.83 -8.87 0.29
C VAL A 206 11.97 -9.76 -0.62
N ASP A 207 10.72 -10.01 -0.21
CA ASP A 207 9.79 -10.92 -0.90
C ASP A 207 8.88 -10.20 -1.90
N GLY A 208 8.81 -8.87 -1.83
CA GLY A 208 8.00 -8.07 -2.75
C GLY A 208 8.29 -6.59 -2.67
N VAL A 209 7.65 -5.87 -3.57
CA VAL A 209 7.72 -4.40 -3.66
C VAL A 209 6.33 -3.80 -3.68
N ILE A 210 6.22 -2.60 -3.13
CA ILE A 210 5.02 -1.78 -3.13
C ILE A 210 5.29 -0.54 -3.98
N VAL A 211 4.44 -0.30 -4.96
CA VAL A 211 4.62 0.75 -5.98
C VAL A 211 3.40 1.66 -5.99
N GLY A 212 3.60 2.92 -5.62
CA GLY A 212 2.54 3.94 -5.60
C GLY A 212 2.81 5.07 -6.58
N SER A 213 3.71 5.97 -6.22
CA SER A 213 3.95 7.22 -6.96
C SER A 213 4.24 7.03 -8.45
N GLU A 214 4.81 5.89 -8.86
CA GLU A 214 5.07 5.56 -10.26
C GLU A 214 3.79 5.42 -11.09
N PHE A 215 2.75 4.85 -10.51
CA PHE A 215 1.44 4.70 -11.15
C PHE A 215 0.60 5.96 -11.00
N VAL A 216 0.61 6.57 -9.81
CA VAL A 216 -0.15 7.79 -9.52
C VAL A 216 0.33 8.99 -10.35
N LYS A 217 1.62 9.09 -10.72
CA LYS A 217 2.12 10.10 -11.68
C LYS A 217 1.41 10.00 -13.02
N VAL A 218 1.20 8.80 -13.54
CA VAL A 218 0.48 8.60 -14.81
C VAL A 218 -1.00 8.94 -14.66
N LEU A 219 -1.58 8.58 -13.51
CA LEU A 219 -2.95 8.92 -13.16
C LEU A 219 -3.19 10.45 -13.17
N LEU A 220 -2.23 11.22 -12.67
CA LEU A 220 -2.26 12.69 -12.63
C LEU A 220 -1.90 13.38 -13.95
N ASP A 221 -1.44 12.67 -14.97
CA ASP A 221 -1.03 13.25 -16.24
C ASP A 221 -2.24 13.60 -17.11
N ASP A 222 -2.64 14.88 -17.06
CA ASP A 222 -3.81 15.40 -17.79
C ASP A 222 -3.60 15.43 -19.32
N SER A 223 -2.38 15.17 -19.82
CA SER A 223 -2.09 15.05 -21.26
C SER A 223 -2.50 13.70 -21.85
N LEU A 224 -2.72 12.68 -20.98
CA LEU A 224 -3.08 11.33 -21.38
C LEU A 224 -4.60 11.12 -21.34
N SER A 225 -5.11 10.42 -22.37
CA SER A 225 -6.50 9.95 -22.34
C SER A 225 -6.72 8.88 -21.27
N TYR A 226 -7.98 8.62 -20.91
CA TYR A 226 -8.39 7.54 -20.01
C TYR A 226 -7.71 6.21 -20.38
N THR A 227 -7.82 5.79 -21.62
CA THR A 227 -7.27 4.54 -22.13
C THR A 227 -5.73 4.53 -22.12
N ASP A 228 -5.10 5.66 -22.45
CA ASP A 228 -3.63 5.76 -22.45
C ASP A 228 -3.06 5.71 -21.02
N LYS A 229 -3.74 6.30 -20.04
CA LYS A 229 -3.37 6.16 -18.62
C LYS A 229 -3.35 4.70 -18.19
N ILE A 230 -4.44 3.95 -18.43
CA ILE A 230 -4.54 2.52 -18.08
C ILE A 230 -3.44 1.71 -18.78
N LYS A 231 -3.26 1.91 -20.08
CA LYS A 231 -2.24 1.22 -20.88
C LYS A 231 -0.83 1.49 -20.34
N THR A 232 -0.52 2.75 -20.02
CA THR A 232 0.79 3.15 -19.51
C THR A 232 1.05 2.55 -18.13
N ILE A 233 0.07 2.60 -17.22
CA ILE A 233 0.16 2.01 -15.88
C ILE A 233 0.38 0.48 -15.99
N SER A 234 -0.41 -0.19 -16.81
CA SER A 234 -0.29 -1.63 -17.06
C SER A 234 1.09 -2.00 -17.61
N GLN A 235 1.62 -1.23 -18.57
CA GLN A 235 2.96 -1.47 -19.13
C GLN A 235 4.06 -1.31 -18.09
N LYS A 236 3.98 -0.27 -17.25
CA LYS A 236 4.91 -0.07 -16.12
C LYS A 236 4.85 -1.22 -15.12
N ALA A 237 3.67 -1.71 -14.79
CA ALA A 237 3.48 -2.85 -13.89
C ALA A 237 4.10 -4.13 -14.45
N LYS A 238 3.89 -4.43 -15.74
CA LYS A 238 4.54 -5.57 -16.43
C LYS A 238 6.06 -5.46 -16.40
N GLU A 239 6.60 -4.28 -16.67
CA GLU A 239 8.04 -4.03 -16.64
C GLU A 239 8.61 -4.26 -15.23
N ILE A 240 7.98 -3.69 -14.20
CA ILE A 240 8.39 -3.87 -12.80
C ILE A 240 8.31 -5.34 -12.43
N LYS A 241 7.19 -6.02 -12.74
CA LYS A 241 7.01 -7.45 -12.43
C LYS A 241 8.07 -8.34 -13.09
N GLY A 242 8.46 -8.03 -14.33
CA GLY A 242 9.55 -8.72 -15.02
C GLY A 242 10.93 -8.47 -14.41
N LYS A 243 11.19 -7.26 -13.86
CA LYS A 243 12.47 -6.91 -13.23
C LYS A 243 12.66 -7.51 -11.85
N ILE A 244 11.58 -7.79 -11.13
CA ILE A 244 11.64 -8.35 -9.78
C ILE A 244 11.64 -9.87 -9.75
N ASN A 245 11.38 -10.53 -10.85
CA ASN A 245 11.38 -11.99 -11.04
C ASN A 245 12.32 -12.44 -12.15
#